data_2555e0306eaeebb9d86a85c8f985fe3a
#
_entry.id   2555e0306eaeebb9d86a85c8f985fe3a
#
_cell.length_a   1.000
_cell.length_b   1.000
_cell.length_c   1.000
_cell.angle_alpha   90.00
_cell.angle_beta   90.00
_cell.angle_gamma   90.00
#
_symmetry.space_group_name_H-M   'P 1'
#
loop_
_entity.id
_entity.type
_entity.pdbx_description
1 polymer ?
#
loop_
_entity_poly.entity_id
_entity_poly.type
_entity_poly.pdbx_seq_one_letter_code
_entity_poly.pdbx_strand_id
1 'polypeptide(L)'
;MSTGQIIGGVVGAAAGALIPGVGVAIGAQVGLMLGGFLDPPKGPTIQGPRLEDLTVQSSTYGTVIPRVYGTIGVNGNIFWLEGNKLKETVTKKKSGGKGGGSKTTTKTYNYSATFAVGLCQGPIMGIKRIWIGPDLFYNAESDDFATVVASNQAATEFAIYYGTEDQLPDPRIQADVEVDNAPAYRGIAYIVFYDLQLARYGNSLVGAQVKVEVVKNGTDVNWAYTVRNMPTTRQWKDQAWNGALFCAVAFDSDKVATSPDGVTWTEYPLPYSNSTVIPCIATDGKVFVTNNYRSGNSYLLSSEDGIVWIERQVCTSTPTRIIYAAGIFLVVTEGVNWYVSEDGAVWDTEASPGPTFGVGWNYFSRTVAYNGECFVAIGVYEAKVLRSTSGREGTWEHVATLTPWLGQDEIATKGLRFCLTTNNGQRTWTSDDGITWDYHTNTSIPVSVNSITSGYGVFIATNQFGYAISEDGVDWVFYAVAAGTTFNAVTWNGAWF
;
A
#
# COMPACT_ATOMS: atom_id res chain seq x y z
N MET A 1 15.19 2.03 51.37
CA MET A 1 16.03 0.79 51.33
C MET A 1 15.27 -0.26 50.56
N SER A 2 15.96 -1.09 49.79
CA SER A 2 15.32 -2.28 49.17
C SER A 2 15.06 -3.39 50.21
N THR A 3 14.14 -4.29 49.89
CA THR A 3 13.85 -5.44 50.77
C THR A 3 15.10 -6.25 51.04
N GLY A 4 16.00 -6.40 50.10
CA GLY A 4 17.29 -7.08 50.24
C GLY A 4 18.21 -6.34 51.19
N GLN A 5 18.24 -4.98 51.21
CA GLN A 5 19.00 -4.18 52.16
C GLN A 5 18.49 -4.37 53.59
N ILE A 6 17.17 -4.35 53.78
CA ILE A 6 16.58 -4.54 55.13
C ILE A 6 16.88 -5.91 55.65
N ILE A 7 16.63 -6.99 54.87
CA ILE A 7 16.93 -8.37 55.26
C ILE A 7 18.43 -8.57 55.48
N GLY A 8 19.27 -8.07 54.58
CA GLY A 8 20.73 -8.12 54.70
C GLY A 8 21.24 -7.42 55.97
N GLY A 9 20.68 -6.26 56.30
CA GLY A 9 21.02 -5.50 57.51
C GLY A 9 20.68 -6.27 58.80
N VAL A 10 19.48 -6.88 58.85
CA VAL A 10 19.03 -7.70 60.01
C VAL A 10 19.89 -8.95 60.17
N VAL A 11 20.11 -9.69 59.08
CA VAL A 11 20.97 -10.89 59.11
C VAL A 11 22.41 -10.54 59.44
N GLY A 12 22.93 -9.45 58.87
CA GLY A 12 24.29 -8.98 59.18
C GLY A 12 24.44 -8.54 60.61
N ALA A 13 23.44 -7.87 61.19
CA ALA A 13 23.42 -7.49 62.61
C ALA A 13 23.46 -8.72 63.53
N ALA A 14 22.64 -9.74 63.25
CA ALA A 14 22.61 -11.00 63.98
C ALA A 14 23.95 -11.74 63.89
N ALA A 15 24.54 -11.81 62.69
CA ALA A 15 25.86 -12.43 62.48
C ALA A 15 26.96 -11.63 63.20
N GLY A 16 26.94 -10.29 63.15
CA GLY A 16 27.89 -9.44 63.85
C GLY A 16 27.84 -9.54 65.37
N ALA A 17 26.69 -9.92 65.93
CA ALA A 17 26.55 -10.18 67.37
C ALA A 17 27.21 -11.51 67.81
N LEU A 18 27.35 -12.46 66.86
CA LEU A 18 27.88 -13.81 67.13
C LEU A 18 29.39 -13.94 66.87
N ILE A 19 30.02 -12.95 66.22
CA ILE A 19 31.44 -13.00 65.85
C ILE A 19 32.25 -12.09 66.79
N PRO A 20 33.20 -12.66 67.59
CA PRO A 20 34.05 -11.86 68.49
C PRO A 20 34.83 -10.82 67.70
N GLY A 21 34.71 -9.54 68.13
CA GLY A 21 35.40 -8.40 67.55
C GLY A 21 34.63 -7.67 66.42
N VAL A 22 33.46 -8.24 65.97
CA VAL A 22 32.59 -7.62 65.00
C VAL A 22 31.32 -7.18 65.74
N GLY A 23 31.15 -5.89 65.99
CA GLY A 23 29.95 -5.39 66.66
C GLY A 23 28.71 -5.43 65.75
N VAL A 24 27.53 -5.47 66.38
CA VAL A 24 26.21 -5.47 65.71
C VAL A 24 26.11 -4.36 64.64
N ALA A 25 26.67 -3.22 64.90
CA ALA A 25 26.67 -2.09 63.98
C ALA A 25 27.48 -2.34 62.69
N ILE A 26 28.66 -2.97 62.82
CA ILE A 26 29.50 -3.31 61.65
C ILE A 26 28.84 -4.46 60.84
N GLY A 27 28.34 -5.49 61.54
CA GLY A 27 27.59 -6.57 60.89
C GLY A 27 26.39 -6.08 60.13
N ALA A 28 25.61 -5.15 60.72
CA ALA A 28 24.46 -4.53 60.04
C ALA A 28 24.87 -3.72 58.82
N GLN A 29 25.97 -2.94 58.89
CA GLN A 29 26.44 -2.15 57.73
C GLN A 29 26.92 -3.04 56.59
N VAL A 30 27.67 -4.10 56.87
CA VAL A 30 28.10 -5.08 55.84
C VAL A 30 26.90 -5.81 55.24
N GLY A 31 25.93 -6.19 56.07
CA GLY A 31 24.72 -6.84 55.63
C GLY A 31 23.84 -5.93 54.76
N LEU A 32 23.73 -4.66 55.11
CA LEU A 32 23.08 -3.63 54.29
C LEU A 32 23.76 -3.45 52.93
N MET A 33 25.10 -3.42 52.91
CA MET A 33 25.86 -3.35 51.66
C MET A 33 25.64 -4.57 50.77
N LEU A 34 25.80 -5.77 51.33
CA LEU A 34 25.61 -7.03 50.58
C LEU A 34 24.14 -7.20 50.11
N GLY A 35 23.18 -6.87 50.95
CA GLY A 35 21.76 -6.88 50.59
C GLY A 35 21.43 -5.88 49.50
N GLY A 36 22.10 -4.73 49.45
CA GLY A 36 21.99 -3.76 48.37
C GLY A 36 22.59 -4.22 47.04
N PHE A 37 23.62 -5.09 47.09
CA PHE A 37 24.18 -5.73 45.89
C PHE A 37 23.24 -6.80 45.30
N LEU A 38 22.58 -7.57 46.16
CA LEU A 38 21.67 -8.63 45.76
C LEU A 38 20.29 -8.13 45.32
N ASP A 39 19.80 -7.06 45.95
CA ASP A 39 18.53 -6.38 45.63
C ASP A 39 18.75 -4.86 45.73
N PRO A 40 19.27 -4.23 44.67
CA PRO A 40 19.53 -2.79 44.67
C PRO A 40 18.21 -2.01 44.76
N PRO A 41 18.19 -0.89 45.51
CA PRO A 41 16.99 -0.08 45.64
C PRO A 41 16.51 0.39 44.26
N LYS A 42 15.22 0.29 44.05
CA LYS A 42 14.62 0.82 42.82
C LYS A 42 14.82 2.31 42.78
N GLY A 43 15.45 2.79 41.72
CA GLY A 43 15.64 4.21 41.49
C GLY A 43 14.34 4.97 41.25
N PRO A 44 14.36 6.30 41.33
CA PRO A 44 13.18 7.11 41.09
C PRO A 44 12.62 6.91 39.70
N THR A 45 11.31 6.94 39.60
CA THR A 45 10.60 6.96 38.27
C THR A 45 10.23 8.42 38.02
N ILE A 46 10.81 8.99 36.95
CA ILE A 46 10.44 10.32 36.45
C ILE A 46 9.34 10.10 35.44
N GLN A 47 8.20 10.74 35.64
CA GLN A 47 7.10 10.73 34.68
C GLN A 47 7.12 12.03 33.89
N GLY A 48 7.15 11.95 32.56
CA GLY A 48 6.94 13.10 31.67
C GLY A 48 5.49 13.59 31.76
N PRO A 49 5.18 14.73 31.14
CA PRO A 49 3.81 15.23 31.05
C PRO A 49 2.91 14.17 30.40
N ARG A 50 1.73 13.96 31.01
CA ARG A 50 0.72 13.02 30.55
C ARG A 50 -0.60 13.74 30.44
N LEU A 51 -1.37 13.45 29.38
CA LEU A 51 -2.73 13.93 29.24
C LEU A 51 -3.62 13.25 30.29
N GLU A 52 -4.44 14.03 30.98
CA GLU A 52 -5.38 13.53 32.00
C GLU A 52 -6.60 12.91 31.33
N ASP A 53 -7.05 13.50 30.21
CA ASP A 53 -8.15 13.02 29.40
C ASP A 53 -7.69 12.77 27.96
N LEU A 54 -7.96 11.57 27.44
CA LEU A 54 -7.66 11.17 26.08
C LEU A 54 -8.88 11.29 25.15
N THR A 55 -10.04 11.63 25.70
CA THR A 55 -11.28 11.77 24.92
C THR A 55 -11.22 13.04 24.07
N VAL A 56 -11.56 12.91 22.81
CA VAL A 56 -11.56 14.03 21.86
C VAL A 56 -12.95 14.14 21.25
N GLN A 57 -13.48 15.34 21.22
CA GLN A 57 -14.70 15.62 20.47
C GLN A 57 -14.35 15.69 18.97
N SER A 58 -14.78 14.69 18.20
CA SER A 58 -14.34 14.50 16.81
C SER A 58 -15.08 15.37 15.81
N SER A 59 -16.29 15.82 16.09
CA SER A 59 -17.11 16.57 15.13
C SER A 59 -17.99 17.61 15.81
N THR A 60 -18.16 18.74 15.12
CA THR A 60 -19.23 19.71 15.44
C THR A 60 -20.41 19.42 14.53
N TYR A 61 -21.54 19.02 15.10
CA TYR A 61 -22.78 18.81 14.37
C TYR A 61 -23.19 20.10 13.62
N GLY A 62 -23.57 19.96 12.33
CA GLY A 62 -23.98 21.09 11.51
C GLY A 62 -22.83 21.78 10.75
N THR A 63 -21.60 21.26 10.80
CA THR A 63 -20.52 21.75 9.94
C THR A 63 -20.86 21.52 8.48
N VAL A 64 -20.78 22.56 7.67
CA VAL A 64 -21.10 22.51 6.24
C VAL A 64 -20.05 21.71 5.49
N ILE A 65 -20.46 20.73 4.68
CA ILE A 65 -19.58 20.05 3.73
C ILE A 65 -19.47 20.94 2.49
N PRO A 66 -18.28 21.47 2.17
CA PRO A 66 -18.12 22.38 1.06
C PRO A 66 -18.33 21.67 -0.28
N ARG A 67 -18.89 22.38 -1.24
CA ARG A 67 -18.86 22.01 -2.65
C ARG A 67 -17.70 22.74 -3.29
N VAL A 68 -16.78 22.02 -3.91
CA VAL A 68 -15.55 22.58 -4.51
C VAL A 68 -15.62 22.50 -6.03
N TYR A 69 -14.88 23.39 -6.68
CA TYR A 69 -14.72 23.47 -8.13
C TYR A 69 -13.26 23.76 -8.42
N GLY A 70 -12.69 23.08 -9.43
CA GLY A 70 -11.29 23.24 -9.77
C GLY A 70 -10.33 22.69 -8.69
N THR A 71 -9.16 23.26 -8.61
CA THR A 71 -8.13 22.94 -7.60
C THR A 71 -8.20 23.95 -6.45
N ILE A 72 -8.51 23.51 -5.25
CA ILE A 72 -8.69 24.40 -4.09
C ILE A 72 -8.23 23.76 -2.79
N GLY A 73 -7.66 24.58 -1.89
CA GLY A 73 -7.34 24.18 -0.52
C GLY A 73 -8.59 24.13 0.36
N VAL A 74 -8.86 22.97 0.96
CA VAL A 74 -10.00 22.74 1.86
C VAL A 74 -9.48 22.44 3.25
N ASN A 75 -10.07 23.07 4.27
CA ASN A 75 -9.84 22.67 5.66
C ASN A 75 -10.71 21.47 5.97
N GLY A 76 -10.07 20.39 6.46
CA GLY A 76 -10.77 19.17 6.80
C GLY A 76 -11.56 19.26 8.10
N ASN A 77 -12.68 18.54 8.18
CA ASN A 77 -13.46 18.38 9.40
C ASN A 77 -13.36 16.93 9.89
N ILE A 78 -12.82 16.73 11.09
CA ILE A 78 -12.73 15.40 11.70
C ILE A 78 -14.14 14.93 12.06
N PHE A 79 -14.61 13.84 11.46
CA PHE A 79 -15.95 13.29 11.70
C PHE A 79 -15.94 11.92 12.37
N TRP A 80 -14.79 11.24 12.41
CA TRP A 80 -14.60 9.97 13.09
C TRP A 80 -13.22 9.91 13.74
N LEU A 81 -13.14 9.27 14.90
CA LEU A 81 -11.91 9.00 15.64
C LEU A 81 -12.03 7.60 16.27
N GLU A 82 -11.09 6.72 16.00
CA GLU A 82 -11.06 5.34 16.49
C GLU A 82 -11.20 5.30 18.01
N GLY A 83 -12.24 4.60 18.51
CA GLY A 83 -12.56 4.50 19.93
C GLY A 83 -12.85 5.83 20.64
N ASN A 84 -13.09 6.92 19.93
CA ASN A 84 -13.32 8.29 20.44
C ASN A 84 -12.22 8.81 21.40
N LYS A 85 -10.98 8.33 21.26
CA LYS A 85 -9.88 8.69 22.14
C LYS A 85 -8.52 8.59 21.46
N LEU A 86 -7.52 9.31 22.01
CA LEU A 86 -6.14 9.17 21.59
C LEU A 86 -5.56 7.85 22.12
N LYS A 87 -4.67 7.24 21.34
CA LYS A 87 -3.88 6.06 21.71
C LYS A 87 -2.60 6.49 22.41
N GLU A 88 -2.45 6.12 23.67
CA GLU A 88 -1.26 6.41 24.47
C GLU A 88 -0.23 5.30 24.32
N THR A 89 1.02 5.67 24.04
CA THR A 89 2.18 4.77 24.04
C THR A 89 3.19 5.24 25.07
N VAL A 90 3.57 4.34 25.98
CA VAL A 90 4.50 4.67 27.06
C VAL A 90 5.89 4.10 26.77
N THR A 91 6.85 4.98 26.54
CA THR A 91 8.26 4.60 26.39
C THR A 91 8.97 4.70 27.74
N LYS A 92 9.63 3.63 28.16
CA LYS A 92 10.41 3.58 29.39
C LYS A 92 11.89 3.53 29.06
N LYS A 93 12.63 4.57 29.44
CA LYS A 93 14.09 4.61 29.30
C LYS A 93 14.75 4.50 30.69
N LYS A 94 15.60 3.50 30.86
CA LYS A 94 16.40 3.33 32.09
C LYS A 94 17.76 3.96 31.88
N SER A 95 18.13 4.89 32.73
CA SER A 95 19.46 5.52 32.76
C SER A 95 20.12 5.22 34.10
N GLY A 96 21.36 4.77 34.11
CA GLY A 96 22.12 4.51 35.32
C GLY A 96 23.58 4.24 35.02
N GLY A 97 24.48 4.76 35.83
CA GLY A 97 25.94 4.66 35.66
C GLY A 97 26.52 3.27 35.86
N LYS A 98 27.66 3.02 35.26
CA LYS A 98 28.53 1.85 35.49
C LYS A 98 29.15 1.96 36.90
N GLY A 99 28.45 1.56 37.96
CA GLY A 99 29.05 1.65 39.30
C GLY A 99 28.05 1.55 40.46
N GLY A 100 27.09 0.63 40.45
CA GLY A 100 26.32 0.26 41.64
C GLY A 100 25.24 1.26 42.10
N GLY A 101 24.96 2.34 41.34
CA GLY A 101 23.92 3.31 41.69
C GLY A 101 22.52 2.88 41.21
N SER A 102 21.47 3.39 41.87
CA SER A 102 20.08 3.12 41.50
C SER A 102 19.81 3.66 40.09
N LYS A 103 19.10 2.82 39.24
CA LYS A 103 18.74 3.20 37.89
C LYS A 103 17.49 4.09 37.88
N THR A 104 17.59 5.29 37.34
CA THR A 104 16.44 6.17 37.12
C THR A 104 15.65 5.66 35.93
N THR A 105 14.33 5.52 36.08
CA THR A 105 13.43 5.16 34.98
C THR A 105 12.67 6.42 34.56
N THR A 106 12.86 6.85 33.32
CA THR A 106 12.07 7.93 32.70
C THR A 106 10.95 7.33 31.90
N LYS A 107 9.70 7.72 32.14
CA LYS A 107 8.54 7.40 31.31
C LYS A 107 8.23 8.61 30.44
N THR A 108 8.15 8.38 29.12
CA THR A 108 7.70 9.36 28.14
C THR A 108 6.39 8.87 27.56
N TYR A 109 5.40 9.75 27.51
CA TYR A 109 4.09 9.48 26.95
C TYR A 109 4.02 10.08 25.55
N ASN A 110 3.71 9.26 24.55
CA ASN A 110 3.48 9.67 23.17
C ASN A 110 2.04 9.32 22.81
N TYR A 111 1.44 10.13 21.96
CA TYR A 111 0.05 9.95 21.55
C TYR A 111 -0.02 9.84 20.04
N SER A 112 -0.91 8.96 19.57
CA SER A 112 -1.27 8.82 18.16
C SER A 112 -2.79 8.75 18.03
N ALA A 113 -3.26 8.95 16.81
CA ALA A 113 -4.68 8.87 16.49
C ALA A 113 -4.89 8.27 15.11
N THR A 114 -5.91 7.43 14.99
CA THR A 114 -6.52 7.00 13.73
C THR A 114 -7.84 7.74 13.59
N PHE A 115 -7.99 8.57 12.56
CA PHE A 115 -9.15 9.45 12.42
C PHE A 115 -9.48 9.74 10.96
N ALA A 116 -10.76 10.03 10.70
CA ALA A 116 -11.24 10.41 9.39
C ALA A 116 -11.56 11.89 9.29
N VAL A 117 -11.17 12.49 8.17
CA VAL A 117 -11.33 13.90 7.88
C VAL A 117 -12.16 14.08 6.62
N GLY A 118 -13.36 14.62 6.75
CA GLY A 118 -14.22 15.01 5.64
C GLY A 118 -13.67 16.25 4.94
N LEU A 119 -13.65 16.21 3.61
CA LEU A 119 -13.08 17.28 2.79
C LEU A 119 -14.17 18.07 2.08
N CYS A 120 -14.91 17.45 1.19
CA CYS A 120 -15.91 18.12 0.37
C CYS A 120 -16.92 17.11 -0.21
N GLN A 121 -17.97 17.64 -0.84
CA GLN A 121 -18.87 16.84 -1.64
C GLN A 121 -18.13 16.25 -2.84
N GLY A 122 -18.10 14.90 -2.95
CA GLY A 122 -17.46 14.17 -4.04
C GLY A 122 -18.29 14.09 -5.32
N PRO A 123 -17.84 13.32 -6.30
CA PRO A 123 -16.49 12.76 -6.37
C PRO A 123 -15.43 13.83 -6.61
N ILE A 124 -14.20 13.55 -6.17
CA ILE A 124 -13.00 14.34 -6.48
C ILE A 124 -12.08 13.55 -7.41
N MET A 125 -11.22 14.24 -8.14
CA MET A 125 -10.23 13.63 -9.03
C MET A 125 -8.99 13.17 -8.27
N GLY A 126 -8.60 13.94 -7.24
CA GLY A 126 -7.40 13.65 -6.48
C GLY A 126 -7.06 14.69 -5.44
N ILE A 127 -5.90 14.48 -4.82
CA ILE A 127 -5.31 15.37 -3.83
C ILE A 127 -3.88 15.69 -4.27
N LYS A 128 -3.55 16.98 -4.32
CA LYS A 128 -2.20 17.44 -4.64
C LYS A 128 -1.30 17.53 -3.42
N ARG A 129 -1.79 18.17 -2.36
CA ARG A 129 -1.02 18.43 -1.14
C ARG A 129 -1.86 18.23 0.10
N ILE A 130 -1.21 17.77 1.17
CA ILE A 130 -1.79 17.67 2.51
C ILE A 130 -0.86 18.39 3.48
N TRP A 131 -1.41 19.29 4.26
CA TRP A 131 -0.74 19.91 5.40
C TRP A 131 -1.39 19.42 6.69
N ILE A 132 -0.55 19.12 7.68
CA ILE A 132 -1.00 18.82 9.04
C ILE A 132 -0.33 19.84 9.96
N GLY A 133 -1.13 20.70 10.58
CA GLY A 133 -0.62 21.87 11.29
C GLY A 133 0.26 22.73 10.38
N PRO A 134 1.51 23.02 10.76
CA PRO A 134 2.44 23.80 9.95
C PRO A 134 3.20 22.98 8.89
N ASP A 135 3.15 21.64 8.97
CA ASP A 135 3.98 20.76 8.18
C ASP A 135 3.30 20.40 6.83
N LEU A 136 4.05 20.47 5.74
CA LEU A 136 3.66 19.86 4.48
C LEU A 136 3.88 18.34 4.60
N PHE A 137 2.79 17.60 4.77
CA PHE A 137 2.80 16.17 5.05
C PHE A 137 2.86 15.31 3.77
N TYR A 138 2.20 15.75 2.73
CA TYR A 138 2.15 15.08 1.43
C TYR A 138 2.15 16.10 0.30
N ASN A 139 2.94 15.84 -0.75
CA ASN A 139 2.99 16.68 -1.95
C ASN A 139 3.19 15.80 -3.20
N ALA A 140 2.13 15.62 -3.96
CA ALA A 140 2.12 14.84 -5.19
C ALA A 140 2.81 15.53 -6.38
N GLU A 141 3.09 16.83 -6.30
CA GLU A 141 3.57 17.66 -7.43
C GLU A 141 4.93 18.30 -7.16
N SER A 142 5.76 17.72 -6.28
CA SER A 142 7.08 18.30 -6.00
C SER A 142 8.10 17.85 -7.04
N ASP A 143 8.91 18.81 -7.51
CA ASP A 143 10.12 18.53 -8.32
C ASP A 143 11.32 18.18 -7.44
N ASP A 144 11.23 18.35 -6.12
CA ASP A 144 12.29 18.00 -5.17
C ASP A 144 12.18 16.52 -4.77
N PHE A 145 13.22 15.77 -5.07
CA PHE A 145 13.30 14.34 -4.82
C PHE A 145 13.07 13.95 -3.35
N ALA A 146 13.69 14.68 -2.41
CA ALA A 146 13.53 14.38 -0.98
C ALA A 146 12.07 14.55 -0.51
N THR A 147 11.38 15.57 -1.07
CA THR A 147 9.95 15.82 -0.80
C THR A 147 9.06 14.72 -1.40
N VAL A 148 9.38 14.24 -2.62
CA VAL A 148 8.63 13.12 -3.25
C VAL A 148 8.78 11.84 -2.43
N VAL A 149 9.99 11.50 -2.01
CA VAL A 149 10.24 10.31 -1.17
C VAL A 149 9.51 10.41 0.17
N ALA A 150 9.59 11.56 0.85
CA ALA A 150 8.90 11.76 2.11
C ALA A 150 7.37 11.66 1.95
N SER A 151 6.81 12.22 0.86
CA SER A 151 5.38 12.14 0.54
C SER A 151 4.93 10.71 0.29
N ASN A 152 5.71 9.94 -0.46
CA ASN A 152 5.39 8.55 -0.75
C ASN A 152 5.47 7.65 0.51
N GLN A 153 6.41 7.92 1.40
CA GLN A 153 6.45 7.27 2.71
C GLN A 153 5.22 7.63 3.56
N ALA A 154 4.84 8.91 3.58
CA ALA A 154 3.64 9.37 4.27
C ALA A 154 2.35 8.76 3.69
N ALA A 155 2.30 8.46 2.40
CA ALA A 155 1.13 7.84 1.75
C ALA A 155 0.77 6.45 2.30
N THR A 156 1.66 5.79 3.03
CA THR A 156 1.36 4.55 3.75
C THR A 156 0.61 4.78 5.07
N GLU A 157 0.55 6.02 5.55
CA GLU A 157 -0.07 6.41 6.80
C GLU A 157 -1.49 6.95 6.65
N PHE A 158 -2.04 6.95 5.41
CA PHE A 158 -3.40 7.40 5.15
C PHE A 158 -4.02 6.72 3.93
N ALA A 159 -5.36 6.77 3.86
CA ALA A 159 -6.14 6.38 2.68
C ALA A 159 -7.02 7.52 2.23
N ILE A 160 -7.17 7.66 0.91
CA ILE A 160 -8.04 8.67 0.28
C ILE A 160 -9.30 7.99 -0.23
N TYR A 161 -10.44 8.56 0.11
CA TYR A 161 -11.76 8.18 -0.35
C TYR A 161 -12.32 9.32 -1.21
N TYR A 162 -12.55 9.01 -2.48
CA TYR A 162 -12.82 10.03 -3.51
C TYR A 162 -14.25 10.54 -3.52
N GLY A 163 -15.16 9.92 -2.78
CA GLY A 163 -16.58 10.28 -2.75
C GLY A 163 -17.37 9.76 -3.94
N THR A 164 -16.92 8.66 -4.56
CA THR A 164 -17.64 7.99 -5.65
C THR A 164 -18.86 7.23 -5.12
N GLU A 165 -19.82 6.93 -6.03
CA GLU A 165 -21.02 6.19 -5.67
C GLU A 165 -20.75 4.70 -5.35
N ASP A 166 -19.64 4.17 -5.82
CA ASP A 166 -19.15 2.82 -5.59
C ASP A 166 -18.18 2.71 -4.39
N GLN A 167 -17.94 3.84 -3.69
CA GLN A 167 -17.01 3.90 -2.56
C GLN A 167 -17.35 2.88 -1.47
N LEU A 168 -16.34 2.13 -1.02
CA LEU A 168 -16.45 1.17 0.08
C LEU A 168 -16.15 1.84 1.42
N PRO A 169 -16.68 1.29 2.53
CA PRO A 169 -16.29 1.72 3.87
C PRO A 169 -14.82 1.45 4.16
N ASP A 170 -14.19 2.34 4.92
CA ASP A 170 -12.82 2.12 5.39
C ASP A 170 -12.75 0.93 6.36
N PRO A 171 -11.78 0.00 6.20
CA PRO A 171 -11.65 -1.20 7.05
C PRO A 171 -11.42 -0.89 8.54
N ARG A 172 -10.77 0.23 8.88
CA ARG A 172 -10.59 0.64 10.28
C ARG A 172 -11.87 1.17 10.88
N ILE A 173 -12.66 1.93 10.11
CA ILE A 173 -13.99 2.37 10.53
C ILE A 173 -14.89 1.14 10.74
N GLN A 174 -14.87 0.16 9.81
CA GLN A 174 -15.62 -1.08 9.95
C GLN A 174 -15.22 -1.86 11.21
N ALA A 175 -13.95 -1.93 11.53
CA ALA A 175 -13.46 -2.62 12.72
C ALA A 175 -13.86 -1.94 14.04
N ASP A 176 -14.05 -0.60 14.04
CA ASP A 176 -14.41 0.18 15.22
C ASP A 176 -15.92 0.20 15.50
N VAL A 177 -16.75 0.32 14.43
CA VAL A 177 -18.21 0.53 14.56
C VAL A 177 -19.04 -0.69 14.14
N GLU A 178 -18.42 -1.82 13.85
CA GLU A 178 -18.98 -3.06 13.28
C GLU A 178 -19.35 -2.90 11.78
N VAL A 179 -19.23 -3.99 11.02
CA VAL A 179 -19.35 -4.00 9.55
C VAL A 179 -20.70 -3.43 9.06
N ASP A 180 -21.80 -3.83 9.71
CA ASP A 180 -23.16 -3.43 9.32
C ASP A 180 -23.47 -1.96 9.65
N ASN A 181 -22.67 -1.32 10.49
CA ASN A 181 -22.85 0.05 10.95
C ASN A 181 -21.86 1.04 10.30
N ALA A 182 -20.90 0.56 9.53
CA ALA A 182 -19.87 1.39 8.90
C ALA A 182 -20.40 2.00 7.60
N PRO A 183 -20.65 3.31 7.53
CA PRO A 183 -21.08 3.95 6.29
C PRO A 183 -19.90 4.10 5.32
N ALA A 184 -20.16 3.90 4.04
CA ALA A 184 -19.18 4.13 2.99
C ALA A 184 -18.95 5.63 2.69
N TYR A 185 -19.77 6.51 3.23
CA TYR A 185 -19.75 7.96 2.98
C TYR A 185 -19.74 8.33 1.49
N ARG A 186 -20.52 7.60 0.66
CA ARG A 186 -20.67 7.87 -0.77
C ARG A 186 -21.10 9.31 -1.00
N GLY A 187 -20.59 9.93 -2.04
CA GLY A 187 -20.82 11.34 -2.31
C GLY A 187 -20.01 12.31 -1.45
N ILE A 188 -19.13 11.83 -0.56
CA ILE A 188 -18.26 12.65 0.30
C ILE A 188 -16.81 12.18 0.11
N ALA A 189 -15.93 13.10 -0.29
CA ALA A 189 -14.49 12.85 -0.30
C ALA A 189 -13.93 13.04 1.11
N TYR A 190 -13.13 12.07 1.57
CA TYR A 190 -12.50 12.11 2.89
C TYR A 190 -11.15 11.39 2.91
N ILE A 191 -10.38 11.60 3.95
CA ILE A 191 -9.10 10.92 4.22
C ILE A 191 -9.20 10.24 5.56
N VAL A 192 -8.66 9.01 5.67
CA VAL A 192 -8.42 8.34 6.95
C VAL A 192 -6.92 8.33 7.21
N PHE A 193 -6.49 8.90 8.34
CA PHE A 193 -5.12 8.81 8.83
C PHE A 193 -5.00 7.66 9.81
N TYR A 194 -3.95 6.85 9.68
CA TYR A 194 -3.71 5.67 10.49
C TYR A 194 -2.57 5.91 11.47
N ASP A 195 -2.86 5.80 12.77
CA ASP A 195 -1.87 5.92 13.85
C ASP A 195 -0.96 7.17 13.77
N LEU A 196 -1.50 8.30 13.27
CA LEU A 196 -0.74 9.56 13.12
C LEU A 196 -0.11 9.97 14.45
N GLN A 197 1.21 10.18 14.45
CA GLN A 197 1.97 10.56 15.64
C GLN A 197 1.77 12.05 15.99
N LEU A 198 1.21 12.34 17.16
CA LEU A 198 0.79 13.69 17.53
C LEU A 198 1.87 14.49 18.29
N ALA A 199 3.03 13.91 18.58
CA ALA A 199 4.09 14.58 19.35
C ALA A 199 4.52 15.91 18.72
N ARG A 200 4.57 15.98 17.37
CA ARG A 200 4.92 17.21 16.60
C ARG A 200 3.82 18.27 16.66
N TYR A 201 2.60 17.88 16.98
CA TYR A 201 1.40 18.73 17.00
C TYR A 201 0.91 19.01 18.43
N GLY A 202 1.83 18.97 19.42
CA GLY A 202 1.51 19.22 20.82
C GLY A 202 0.66 18.14 21.47
N ASN A 203 0.73 16.89 20.97
CA ASN A 203 -0.08 15.76 21.43
C ASN A 203 -1.59 16.01 21.36
N SER A 204 -2.04 16.77 20.36
CA SER A 204 -3.43 17.20 20.22
C SER A 204 -3.88 17.21 18.77
N LEU A 205 -5.12 16.76 18.51
CA LEU A 205 -5.74 16.90 17.19
C LEU A 205 -6.05 18.37 16.83
N VAL A 206 -6.19 19.25 17.82
CA VAL A 206 -6.33 20.69 17.58
C VAL A 206 -5.05 21.28 16.96
N GLY A 207 -3.88 20.78 17.36
CA GLY A 207 -2.60 21.17 16.75
C GLY A 207 -2.35 20.47 15.40
N ALA A 208 -2.99 19.34 15.16
CA ALA A 208 -2.90 18.56 13.93
C ALA A 208 -4.01 18.90 12.93
N GLN A 209 -4.35 20.18 12.77
CA GLN A 209 -5.36 20.61 11.78
C GLN A 209 -4.94 20.20 10.37
N VAL A 210 -5.86 19.55 9.65
CA VAL A 210 -5.64 19.04 8.31
C VAL A 210 -6.17 20.04 7.29
N LYS A 211 -5.30 20.44 6.35
CA LYS A 211 -5.67 21.19 5.15
C LYS A 211 -5.25 20.40 3.93
N VAL A 212 -6.12 20.30 2.94
CA VAL A 212 -5.91 19.48 1.76
C VAL A 212 -6.16 20.28 0.50
N GLU A 213 -5.28 20.19 -0.46
CA GLU A 213 -5.51 20.73 -1.80
C GLU A 213 -6.16 19.66 -2.67
N VAL A 214 -7.45 19.87 -2.95
CA VAL A 214 -8.34 18.95 -3.65
C VAL A 214 -8.48 19.36 -5.12
N VAL A 215 -8.50 18.38 -6.02
CA VAL A 215 -8.81 18.56 -7.44
C VAL A 215 -10.19 17.96 -7.72
N LYS A 216 -11.14 18.78 -8.18
CA LYS A 216 -12.53 18.35 -8.43
C LYS A 216 -12.80 17.92 -9.87
N ASN A 217 -12.21 18.60 -10.86
CA ASN A 217 -12.45 18.34 -12.28
C ASN A 217 -11.15 17.93 -12.97
N GLY A 218 -11.20 16.87 -13.77
CA GLY A 218 -10.06 16.41 -14.56
C GLY A 218 -9.55 17.42 -15.61
N THR A 219 -10.37 18.40 -15.99
CA THR A 219 -9.98 19.52 -16.85
C THR A 219 -8.96 20.46 -16.21
N ASP A 220 -8.86 20.45 -14.86
CA ASP A 220 -7.90 21.25 -14.11
C ASP A 220 -6.56 20.52 -13.88
N VAL A 221 -6.50 19.23 -14.17
CA VAL A 221 -5.24 18.48 -14.21
C VAL A 221 -4.60 18.74 -15.56
N ASN A 222 -3.46 19.39 -15.55
CA ASN A 222 -2.66 19.56 -16.78
C ASN A 222 -2.00 18.20 -17.08
N TRP A 223 -2.70 17.39 -17.87
CA TRP A 223 -2.18 16.11 -18.33
C TRP A 223 -1.01 16.36 -19.29
N ALA A 224 0.18 16.40 -18.74
CA ALA A 224 1.43 16.51 -19.50
C ALA A 224 2.29 15.30 -19.23
N TYR A 225 3.00 14.85 -20.25
CA TYR A 225 4.03 13.82 -20.07
C TYR A 225 5.42 14.45 -20.16
N THR A 226 6.34 13.89 -19.40
CA THR A 226 7.76 14.23 -19.52
C THR A 226 8.52 12.99 -19.93
N VAL A 227 9.22 13.06 -21.07
CA VAL A 227 10.07 11.96 -21.53
C VAL A 227 11.26 11.82 -20.61
N ARG A 228 11.47 10.63 -20.08
CA ARG A 228 12.67 10.25 -19.33
C ARG A 228 13.29 9.04 -19.98
N ASN A 229 14.62 8.93 -19.91
CA ASN A 229 15.34 7.83 -20.53
C ASN A 229 15.50 6.69 -19.52
N MET A 230 15.12 5.49 -19.92
CA MET A 230 15.57 4.29 -19.27
C MET A 230 17.09 4.14 -19.44
N PRO A 231 17.79 3.41 -18.56
CA PRO A 231 19.26 3.30 -18.58
C PRO A 231 19.78 2.73 -19.88
N THR A 232 18.98 1.90 -20.56
CA THR A 232 19.31 1.32 -21.86
C THR A 232 18.08 1.19 -22.76
N THR A 233 18.29 0.99 -24.07
CA THR A 233 17.25 0.82 -25.09
C THR A 233 16.67 -0.60 -25.11
N ARG A 234 16.37 -1.20 -23.95
CA ARG A 234 15.73 -2.52 -23.86
C ARG A 234 14.23 -2.43 -24.07
N GLN A 235 13.58 -3.55 -24.32
CA GLN A 235 12.13 -3.64 -24.34
C GLN A 235 11.59 -3.78 -22.91
N TRP A 236 11.52 -2.68 -22.17
CA TRP A 236 10.89 -2.62 -20.85
C TRP A 236 9.41 -2.92 -21.02
N LYS A 237 8.87 -3.89 -20.29
CA LYS A 237 7.52 -4.44 -20.52
C LYS A 237 6.56 -4.26 -19.38
N ASP A 238 7.06 -4.28 -18.15
CA ASP A 238 6.22 -4.14 -16.98
C ASP A 238 7.00 -3.46 -15.86
N GLN A 239 6.27 -2.85 -14.91
CA GLN A 239 6.84 -2.15 -13.78
C GLN A 239 5.91 -2.18 -12.58
N ALA A 240 6.49 -2.17 -11.38
CA ALA A 240 5.78 -2.10 -10.12
C ALA A 240 6.39 -1.02 -9.22
N TRP A 241 5.56 -0.44 -8.36
CA TRP A 241 5.94 0.54 -7.35
C TRP A 241 5.61 0.02 -5.96
N ASN A 242 6.60 -0.07 -5.05
CA ASN A 242 6.40 -0.60 -3.70
C ASN A 242 6.18 0.46 -2.61
N GLY A 243 5.95 1.71 -2.99
CA GLY A 243 5.84 2.83 -2.05
C GLY A 243 7.12 3.63 -1.88
N ALA A 244 8.28 3.09 -2.31
CA ALA A 244 9.59 3.74 -2.20
C ALA A 244 10.45 3.59 -3.45
N LEU A 245 10.21 2.55 -4.25
CA LEU A 245 11.05 2.19 -5.38
C LEU A 245 10.21 1.66 -6.54
N PHE A 246 10.45 2.17 -7.74
CA PHE A 246 10.03 1.53 -8.98
C PHE A 246 10.98 0.39 -9.31
N CYS A 247 10.43 -0.72 -9.80
CA CYS A 247 11.19 -1.79 -10.39
C CYS A 247 10.59 -2.14 -11.76
N ALA A 248 11.38 -2.05 -12.81
CA ALA A 248 10.98 -2.34 -14.18
C ALA A 248 11.69 -3.59 -14.69
N VAL A 249 10.98 -4.41 -15.47
CA VAL A 249 11.46 -5.65 -16.07
C VAL A 249 11.41 -5.57 -17.60
N ALA A 250 12.41 -6.16 -18.26
CA ALA A 250 12.57 -6.08 -19.70
C ALA A 250 12.44 -7.46 -20.37
N PHE A 251 11.83 -7.48 -21.56
CA PHE A 251 11.82 -8.64 -22.45
C PHE A 251 13.21 -8.86 -23.05
N ASP A 252 13.58 -10.12 -23.28
CA ASP A 252 14.89 -10.54 -23.84
C ASP A 252 16.08 -9.94 -23.07
N SER A 253 16.03 -10.02 -21.75
CA SER A 253 17.01 -9.39 -20.88
C SER A 253 17.24 -10.19 -19.61
N ASP A 254 18.46 -10.13 -19.11
CA ASP A 254 18.88 -10.55 -17.78
C ASP A 254 18.95 -9.38 -16.79
N LYS A 255 18.20 -8.30 -17.06
CA LYS A 255 18.26 -7.06 -16.29
C LYS A 255 16.89 -6.64 -15.77
N VAL A 256 16.90 -6.05 -14.59
CA VAL A 256 15.88 -5.17 -14.06
C VAL A 256 16.44 -3.76 -13.98
N ALA A 257 15.59 -2.76 -13.94
CA ALA A 257 15.97 -1.40 -13.60
C ALA A 257 15.17 -0.91 -12.42
N THR A 258 15.82 -0.22 -11.50
CA THR A 258 15.14 0.41 -10.37
C THR A 258 15.32 1.91 -10.39
N SER A 259 14.34 2.61 -9.86
CA SER A 259 14.35 4.06 -9.71
C SER A 259 13.55 4.49 -8.47
N PRO A 260 14.10 5.33 -7.62
CA PRO A 260 13.33 5.88 -6.50
C PRO A 260 12.42 7.04 -6.93
N ASP A 261 12.69 7.66 -8.09
CA ASP A 261 12.08 8.91 -8.55
C ASP A 261 11.43 8.81 -9.95
N GLY A 262 11.52 7.64 -10.63
CA GLY A 262 11.07 7.44 -12.01
C GLY A 262 11.87 8.25 -13.06
N VAL A 263 12.91 8.95 -12.63
CA VAL A 263 13.78 9.80 -13.48
C VAL A 263 15.15 9.19 -13.62
N THR A 264 15.76 8.82 -12.50
CA THR A 264 17.10 8.24 -12.45
C THR A 264 16.99 6.73 -12.28
N TRP A 265 17.32 5.98 -13.33
CA TRP A 265 17.20 4.53 -13.36
C TRP A 265 18.57 3.86 -13.30
N THR A 266 18.68 2.79 -12.52
CA THR A 266 19.87 1.97 -12.40
C THR A 266 19.55 0.51 -12.73
N GLU A 267 20.37 -0.10 -13.63
CA GLU A 267 20.22 -1.51 -14.00
C GLU A 267 20.91 -2.46 -13.02
N TYR A 268 20.26 -3.58 -12.75
CA TYR A 268 20.79 -4.69 -11.95
C TYR A 268 20.57 -6.03 -12.66
N PRO A 269 21.44 -7.03 -12.44
CA PRO A 269 21.29 -8.32 -13.08
C PRO A 269 20.17 -9.14 -12.46
N LEU A 270 19.41 -9.83 -13.31
CA LEU A 270 18.61 -11.00 -12.93
C LEU A 270 19.49 -12.25 -13.02
N PRO A 271 19.14 -13.31 -12.28
CA PRO A 271 19.89 -14.58 -12.35
C PRO A 271 19.95 -15.18 -13.75
N TYR A 272 18.92 -14.93 -14.57
CA TYR A 272 18.79 -15.52 -15.92
C TYR A 272 18.22 -14.51 -16.92
N SER A 273 18.28 -14.82 -18.22
CA SER A 273 17.68 -14.00 -19.27
C SER A 273 16.19 -14.36 -19.50
N ASN A 274 15.35 -13.36 -19.78
CA ASN A 274 13.94 -13.49 -20.15
C ASN A 274 13.72 -13.64 -21.66
N SER A 275 14.59 -14.34 -22.37
CA SER A 275 14.60 -14.33 -23.84
C SER A 275 13.37 -14.94 -24.53
N THR A 276 12.49 -15.62 -23.79
CA THR A 276 11.33 -16.33 -24.38
C THR A 276 10.01 -16.09 -23.67
N VAL A 277 10.02 -15.35 -22.57
CA VAL A 277 8.81 -15.08 -21.77
C VAL A 277 8.56 -13.59 -21.64
N ILE A 278 7.30 -13.19 -21.64
CA ILE A 278 6.93 -11.82 -21.34
C ILE A 278 7.11 -11.61 -19.84
N PRO A 279 8.00 -10.70 -19.43
CA PRO A 279 8.20 -10.42 -18.02
C PRO A 279 6.99 -9.69 -17.44
N CYS A 280 6.63 -10.07 -16.23
CA CYS A 280 5.64 -9.38 -15.41
C CYS A 280 6.16 -9.21 -13.98
N ILE A 281 5.71 -8.18 -13.29
CA ILE A 281 6.15 -7.85 -11.94
C ILE A 281 4.99 -7.33 -11.11
N ALA A 282 4.96 -7.73 -9.84
CA ALA A 282 4.03 -7.18 -8.85
C ALA A 282 4.74 -7.01 -7.51
N THR A 283 4.11 -6.28 -6.59
CA THR A 283 4.62 -6.08 -5.23
C THR A 283 3.49 -5.98 -4.23
N ASP A 284 3.75 -6.42 -3.00
CA ASP A 284 2.89 -6.23 -1.82
C ASP A 284 3.24 -4.94 -1.04
N GLY A 285 4.14 -4.11 -1.58
CA GLY A 285 4.71 -2.95 -0.92
C GLY A 285 6.02 -3.23 -0.17
N LYS A 286 6.42 -4.51 -0.01
CA LYS A 286 7.67 -4.92 0.66
C LYS A 286 8.55 -5.76 -0.25
N VAL A 287 7.94 -6.69 -0.95
CA VAL A 287 8.61 -7.66 -1.81
C VAL A 287 8.17 -7.44 -3.25
N PHE A 288 9.11 -7.41 -4.18
CA PHE A 288 8.84 -7.53 -5.60
C PHE A 288 8.87 -8.99 -6.00
N VAL A 289 7.92 -9.41 -6.84
CA VAL A 289 7.88 -10.74 -7.44
C VAL A 289 7.86 -10.59 -8.95
N THR A 290 8.76 -11.29 -9.64
CA THR A 290 8.83 -11.33 -11.11
C THR A 290 9.02 -12.76 -11.60
N ASN A 291 8.77 -12.97 -12.89
CA ASN A 291 9.13 -14.21 -13.56
C ASN A 291 10.47 -14.08 -14.30
N ASN A 292 11.14 -15.20 -14.44
CA ASN A 292 12.37 -15.34 -15.20
C ASN A 292 12.38 -16.69 -15.94
N TYR A 293 13.31 -16.88 -16.89
CA TYR A 293 13.35 -18.09 -17.71
C TYR A 293 14.78 -18.64 -17.83
N ARG A 294 14.90 -19.98 -17.72
CA ARG A 294 16.19 -20.68 -17.92
C ARG A 294 15.93 -22.11 -18.43
N SER A 295 16.61 -22.44 -19.52
CA SER A 295 16.72 -23.83 -20.01
C SER A 295 15.37 -24.57 -20.15
N GLY A 296 14.33 -23.89 -20.65
CA GLY A 296 13.01 -24.49 -20.86
C GLY A 296 12.04 -24.37 -19.70
N ASN A 297 12.43 -23.78 -18.57
CA ASN A 297 11.59 -23.59 -17.39
C ASN A 297 11.44 -22.11 -17.04
N SER A 298 10.26 -21.75 -16.58
CA SER A 298 9.99 -20.46 -15.94
C SER A 298 10.19 -20.56 -14.43
N TYR A 299 10.60 -19.46 -13.85
CA TYR A 299 10.88 -19.33 -12.42
C TYR A 299 10.21 -18.09 -11.87
N LEU A 300 9.73 -18.14 -10.63
CA LEU A 300 9.36 -16.95 -9.87
C LEU A 300 10.54 -16.56 -9.00
N LEU A 301 10.86 -15.29 -9.05
CA LEU A 301 11.91 -14.65 -8.28
C LEU A 301 11.30 -13.62 -7.36
N SER A 302 11.86 -13.44 -6.17
CA SER A 302 11.48 -12.34 -5.28
C SER A 302 12.68 -11.52 -4.84
N SER A 303 12.44 -10.25 -4.53
CA SER A 303 13.43 -9.29 -4.05
C SER A 303 12.78 -8.26 -3.12
N GLU A 304 13.42 -7.94 -2.00
CA GLU A 304 12.98 -6.87 -1.09
C GLU A 304 13.49 -5.49 -1.53
N ASP A 305 14.60 -5.44 -2.26
CA ASP A 305 15.31 -4.22 -2.65
C ASP A 305 15.31 -3.95 -4.17
N GLY A 306 14.73 -4.86 -4.97
CA GLY A 306 14.76 -4.80 -6.42
C GLY A 306 16.16 -5.04 -7.04
N ILE A 307 17.16 -5.39 -6.23
CA ILE A 307 18.58 -5.55 -6.62
C ILE A 307 19.01 -7.01 -6.52
N VAL A 308 18.78 -7.63 -5.37
CA VAL A 308 19.13 -9.02 -5.10
C VAL A 308 17.88 -9.87 -5.26
N TRP A 309 17.93 -10.81 -6.22
CA TRP A 309 16.80 -11.66 -6.58
C TRP A 309 17.05 -13.10 -6.18
N ILE A 310 16.07 -13.69 -5.50
CA ILE A 310 16.10 -15.06 -5.00
C ILE A 310 15.07 -15.89 -5.77
N GLU A 311 15.52 -17.02 -6.32
CA GLU A 311 14.64 -18.02 -6.93
C GLU A 311 13.75 -18.67 -5.86
N ARG A 312 12.43 -18.69 -6.11
CA ARG A 312 11.43 -19.18 -5.15
C ARG A 312 10.66 -20.39 -5.65
N GLN A 313 10.27 -20.38 -6.91
CA GLN A 313 9.38 -21.40 -7.48
C GLN A 313 9.77 -21.71 -8.93
N VAL A 314 9.82 -22.99 -9.26
CA VAL A 314 9.86 -23.45 -10.66
C VAL A 314 8.43 -23.58 -11.17
N CYS A 315 8.12 -22.92 -12.26
CA CYS A 315 6.81 -22.98 -12.88
C CYS A 315 6.77 -24.04 -13.98
N THR A 316 5.75 -24.90 -13.96
CA THR A 316 5.51 -25.90 -15.00
C THR A 316 4.90 -25.30 -16.27
N SER A 317 4.48 -24.03 -16.21
CA SER A 317 3.90 -23.26 -17.32
C SER A 317 4.39 -21.82 -17.26
N THR A 318 4.39 -21.14 -18.39
CA THR A 318 4.87 -19.75 -18.50
C THR A 318 3.94 -18.78 -17.76
N PRO A 319 4.43 -18.02 -16.77
CA PRO A 319 3.67 -16.93 -16.19
C PRO A 319 3.35 -15.84 -17.23
N THR A 320 2.13 -15.35 -17.22
CA THR A 320 1.65 -14.30 -18.13
C THR A 320 1.26 -13.03 -17.39
N ARG A 321 0.87 -13.15 -16.13
CA ARG A 321 0.53 -12.04 -15.25
C ARG A 321 0.84 -12.39 -13.80
N ILE A 322 1.33 -11.41 -13.06
CA ILE A 322 1.45 -11.44 -11.60
C ILE A 322 0.66 -10.25 -11.08
N ILE A 323 -0.20 -10.47 -10.11
CA ILE A 323 -0.88 -9.41 -9.35
C ILE A 323 -0.72 -9.66 -7.86
N TYR A 324 -0.75 -8.60 -7.06
CA TYR A 324 -0.93 -8.68 -5.61
C TYR A 324 -2.25 -8.05 -5.23
N ALA A 325 -3.12 -8.81 -4.61
CA ALA A 325 -4.43 -8.34 -4.19
C ALA A 325 -5.00 -9.25 -3.09
N ALA A 326 -5.86 -8.71 -2.25
CA ALA A 326 -6.50 -9.45 -1.13
C ALA A 326 -5.51 -10.22 -0.24
N GLY A 327 -4.28 -9.69 -0.09
CA GLY A 327 -3.24 -10.31 0.74
C GLY A 327 -2.48 -11.46 0.07
N ILE A 328 -2.66 -11.70 -1.22
CA ILE A 328 -1.97 -12.76 -1.97
C ILE A 328 -1.32 -12.25 -3.25
N PHE A 329 -0.17 -12.81 -3.60
CA PHE A 329 0.32 -12.83 -4.96
C PHE A 329 -0.40 -13.94 -5.73
N LEU A 330 -1.00 -13.59 -6.86
CA LEU A 330 -1.61 -14.54 -7.79
C LEU A 330 -0.83 -14.49 -9.10
N VAL A 331 -0.29 -15.64 -9.51
CA VAL A 331 0.43 -15.84 -10.77
C VAL A 331 -0.43 -16.65 -11.72
N VAL A 332 -0.85 -16.01 -12.79
CA VAL A 332 -1.57 -16.63 -13.89
C VAL A 332 -0.58 -17.12 -14.93
N THR A 333 -0.79 -18.32 -15.44
CA THR A 333 0.09 -18.95 -16.43
C THR A 333 -0.68 -19.38 -17.68
N GLU A 334 0.05 -19.69 -18.75
CA GLU A 334 -0.49 -20.29 -19.96
C GLU A 334 -0.91 -21.77 -19.80
N GLY A 335 -0.84 -22.33 -18.60
CA GLY A 335 -1.05 -23.76 -18.38
C GLY A 335 -2.08 -24.09 -17.33
N VAL A 336 -2.03 -25.35 -16.89
CA VAL A 336 -2.98 -25.91 -15.91
C VAL A 336 -2.70 -25.52 -14.47
N ASN A 337 -1.54 -24.97 -14.18
CA ASN A 337 -1.14 -24.61 -12.83
C ASN A 337 -0.98 -23.10 -12.71
N TRP A 338 -1.69 -22.51 -11.76
CA TRP A 338 -1.45 -21.17 -11.25
C TRP A 338 -0.66 -21.27 -9.95
N TYR A 339 -0.13 -20.15 -9.48
CA TYR A 339 0.66 -20.12 -8.25
C TYR A 339 0.16 -19.00 -7.36
N VAL A 340 0.04 -19.30 -6.06
CA VAL A 340 -0.41 -18.34 -5.05
C VAL A 340 0.58 -18.29 -3.92
N SER A 341 0.84 -17.10 -3.38
CA SER A 341 1.73 -16.88 -2.25
C SER A 341 1.23 -15.71 -1.41
N GLU A 342 1.36 -15.77 -0.10
CA GLU A 342 1.04 -14.67 0.80
C GLU A 342 2.23 -13.73 1.02
N ASP A 343 3.47 -14.23 0.82
CA ASP A 343 4.72 -13.54 1.15
C ASP A 343 5.71 -13.41 -0.03
N GLY A 344 5.36 -13.95 -1.20
CA GLY A 344 6.26 -14.02 -2.36
C GLY A 344 7.44 -14.97 -2.22
N ALA A 345 7.53 -15.71 -1.13
CA ALA A 345 8.63 -16.64 -0.83
C ALA A 345 8.20 -18.11 -0.84
N VAL A 346 7.04 -18.42 -0.27
CA VAL A 346 6.45 -19.76 -0.24
C VAL A 346 5.25 -19.78 -1.19
N TRP A 347 5.21 -20.77 -2.08
CA TRP A 347 4.25 -20.83 -3.16
C TRP A 347 3.42 -22.11 -3.13
N ASP A 348 2.12 -21.95 -3.19
CA ASP A 348 1.17 -23.03 -3.44
C ASP A 348 0.96 -23.16 -4.95
N THR A 349 0.95 -24.39 -5.45
CA THR A 349 0.59 -24.70 -6.82
C THR A 349 -0.89 -25.06 -6.84
N GLU A 350 -1.70 -24.30 -7.55
CA GLU A 350 -3.14 -24.48 -7.62
C GLU A 350 -3.57 -24.84 -9.07
N ALA A 351 -4.63 -25.61 -9.20
CA ALA A 351 -5.16 -25.90 -10.53
C ALA A 351 -5.76 -24.63 -11.15
N SER A 352 -5.38 -24.35 -12.41
CA SER A 352 -6.01 -23.28 -13.19
C SER A 352 -7.52 -23.54 -13.34
N PRO A 353 -8.37 -22.53 -13.16
CA PRO A 353 -9.82 -22.71 -13.33
C PRO A 353 -10.22 -22.96 -14.79
N GLY A 354 -9.33 -22.69 -15.75
CA GLY A 354 -9.60 -22.80 -17.17
C GLY A 354 -10.18 -24.13 -17.62
N PRO A 355 -9.54 -25.29 -17.36
CA PRO A 355 -10.05 -26.60 -17.78
C PRO A 355 -11.41 -26.94 -17.19
N THR A 356 -11.68 -26.55 -15.96
CA THR A 356 -12.96 -26.82 -15.25
C THR A 356 -14.13 -26.13 -15.95
N PHE A 357 -13.90 -24.96 -16.53
CA PHE A 357 -14.94 -24.16 -17.20
C PHE A 357 -14.86 -24.21 -18.72
N GLY A 358 -14.06 -25.16 -19.29
CA GLY A 358 -13.93 -25.33 -20.74
C GLY A 358 -13.19 -24.21 -21.43
N VAL A 359 -12.40 -23.44 -20.67
CA VAL A 359 -11.45 -22.47 -21.23
C VAL A 359 -10.18 -23.24 -21.54
N GLY A 360 -9.74 -23.24 -22.79
CA GLY A 360 -8.58 -24.02 -23.24
C GLY A 360 -7.28 -23.51 -22.60
N TRP A 361 -6.23 -24.28 -22.77
CA TRP A 361 -4.86 -23.98 -22.35
C TRP A 361 -4.34 -22.74 -23.12
N ASN A 362 -3.55 -21.88 -22.49
CA ASN A 362 -2.95 -20.65 -23.05
C ASN A 362 -3.85 -19.40 -23.05
N TYR A 363 -4.83 -19.26 -22.15
CA TYR A 363 -5.95 -18.38 -22.45
C TYR A 363 -6.26 -17.29 -21.40
N PHE A 364 -5.40 -17.11 -20.40
CA PHE A 364 -5.50 -16.00 -19.45
C PHE A 364 -4.26 -15.12 -19.54
N SER A 365 -4.12 -14.36 -20.62
CA SER A 365 -3.01 -13.40 -20.70
C SER A 365 -3.46 -12.03 -20.21
N ARG A 366 -2.78 -11.50 -19.17
CA ARG A 366 -2.94 -10.13 -18.66
C ARG A 366 -4.35 -9.67 -18.24
N THR A 367 -5.34 -10.56 -18.24
CA THR A 367 -6.74 -10.27 -17.99
C THR A 367 -7.22 -10.76 -16.64
N VAL A 368 -6.40 -10.57 -15.61
CA VAL A 368 -6.78 -10.80 -14.22
C VAL A 368 -6.66 -9.50 -13.43
N ALA A 369 -7.70 -9.18 -12.65
CA ALA A 369 -7.75 -8.01 -11.79
C ALA A 369 -8.61 -8.27 -10.55
N TYR A 370 -8.44 -7.42 -9.54
CA TYR A 370 -9.19 -7.44 -8.28
C TYR A 370 -9.73 -6.03 -7.98
N ASN A 371 -11.02 -5.92 -7.67
CA ASN A 371 -11.68 -4.63 -7.46
C ASN A 371 -11.90 -4.24 -5.98
N GLY A 372 -11.33 -4.98 -5.06
CA GLY A 372 -11.57 -4.81 -3.62
C GLY A 372 -12.53 -5.85 -3.03
N GLU A 373 -13.37 -6.48 -3.86
CA GLU A 373 -14.35 -7.49 -3.44
C GLU A 373 -14.11 -8.85 -4.09
N CYS A 374 -13.72 -8.86 -5.36
CA CYS A 374 -13.53 -10.10 -6.10
C CYS A 374 -12.43 -10.00 -7.14
N PHE A 375 -11.85 -11.15 -7.42
CA PHE A 375 -11.00 -11.37 -8.59
C PHE A 375 -11.86 -11.66 -9.80
N VAL A 376 -11.46 -11.16 -10.95
CA VAL A 376 -12.00 -11.50 -12.27
C VAL A 376 -10.85 -11.95 -13.15
N ALA A 377 -11.04 -13.06 -13.87
CA ALA A 377 -10.14 -13.53 -14.92
C ALA A 377 -10.95 -13.80 -16.18
N ILE A 378 -10.45 -13.36 -17.34
CA ILE A 378 -11.18 -13.46 -18.60
C ILE A 378 -10.40 -14.28 -19.60
N GLY A 379 -11.05 -15.31 -20.17
CA GLY A 379 -10.46 -16.19 -21.18
C GLY A 379 -10.31 -15.50 -22.53
N VAL A 380 -9.10 -15.55 -23.11
CA VAL A 380 -8.72 -14.83 -24.35
C VAL A 380 -9.55 -15.23 -25.57
N TYR A 381 -9.90 -16.50 -25.72
CA TYR A 381 -10.56 -16.99 -26.93
C TYR A 381 -12.07 -17.26 -26.80
N GLU A 382 -12.52 -17.46 -25.56
CA GLU A 382 -13.91 -17.84 -25.32
C GLU A 382 -14.73 -16.77 -24.63
N ALA A 383 -14.12 -15.63 -24.32
CA ALA A 383 -14.79 -14.52 -23.66
C ALA A 383 -15.45 -14.85 -22.32
N LYS A 384 -15.12 -15.99 -21.72
CA LYS A 384 -15.67 -16.40 -20.44
C LYS A 384 -15.08 -15.58 -19.33
N VAL A 385 -15.94 -15.06 -18.50
CA VAL A 385 -15.59 -14.33 -17.28
C VAL A 385 -15.65 -15.29 -16.11
N LEU A 386 -14.51 -15.49 -15.46
CA LEU A 386 -14.39 -16.24 -14.22
C LEU A 386 -14.26 -15.26 -13.06
N ARG A 387 -14.98 -15.51 -11.99
CA ARG A 387 -14.99 -14.67 -10.78
C ARG A 387 -14.64 -15.51 -9.57
N SER A 388 -13.87 -14.95 -8.64
CA SER A 388 -13.53 -15.57 -7.36
C SER A 388 -13.46 -14.50 -6.26
N THR A 389 -13.86 -14.83 -5.04
CA THR A 389 -13.72 -13.94 -3.89
C THR A 389 -12.36 -14.04 -3.21
N SER A 390 -11.61 -15.12 -3.42
CA SER A 390 -10.32 -15.37 -2.77
C SER A 390 -9.14 -15.53 -3.72
N GLY A 391 -9.39 -15.72 -5.01
CA GLY A 391 -8.35 -16.00 -6.02
C GLY A 391 -7.79 -17.43 -5.97
N ARG A 392 -8.26 -18.29 -5.05
CA ARG A 392 -7.74 -19.64 -4.82
C ARG A 392 -8.54 -20.72 -5.56
N GLU A 393 -7.94 -21.88 -5.75
CA GLU A 393 -8.58 -23.06 -6.34
C GLU A 393 -9.91 -23.38 -5.69
N GLY A 394 -10.88 -23.82 -6.48
CA GLY A 394 -12.23 -24.19 -6.02
C GLY A 394 -13.16 -23.02 -5.69
N THR A 395 -12.68 -21.77 -5.77
CA THR A 395 -13.50 -20.58 -5.52
C THR A 395 -13.86 -19.81 -6.80
N TRP A 396 -13.36 -20.24 -7.94
CA TRP A 396 -13.65 -19.64 -9.22
C TRP A 396 -14.96 -20.14 -9.81
N GLU A 397 -15.78 -19.23 -10.33
CA GLU A 397 -17.07 -19.48 -10.94
C GLU A 397 -17.12 -18.83 -12.32
N HIS A 398 -17.72 -19.52 -13.31
CA HIS A 398 -18.05 -18.92 -14.60
C HIS A 398 -19.34 -18.12 -14.43
N VAL A 399 -19.26 -16.80 -14.58
CA VAL A 399 -20.37 -15.87 -14.29
C VAL A 399 -20.95 -15.21 -15.54
N ALA A 400 -20.16 -15.05 -16.60
CA ALA A 400 -20.59 -14.39 -17.82
C ALA A 400 -19.80 -14.86 -19.05
N THR A 401 -20.35 -14.57 -20.23
CA THR A 401 -19.64 -14.69 -21.50
C THR A 401 -19.84 -13.39 -22.28
N LEU A 402 -18.77 -12.70 -22.62
CA LEU A 402 -18.83 -11.39 -23.27
C LEU A 402 -19.16 -11.52 -24.75
N THR A 403 -20.16 -10.78 -25.23
CA THR A 403 -20.61 -10.79 -26.62
C THR A 403 -20.95 -9.37 -27.09
N PRO A 404 -20.33 -8.83 -28.15
CA PRO A 404 -19.41 -9.50 -29.09
C PRO A 404 -18.00 -9.69 -28.50
N TRP A 405 -17.39 -10.84 -28.82
CA TRP A 405 -15.99 -11.07 -28.47
C TRP A 405 -15.06 -10.52 -29.55
N LEU A 406 -14.07 -9.74 -29.13
CA LEU A 406 -13.19 -9.01 -30.05
C LEU A 406 -11.70 -9.21 -29.73
N GLY A 407 -11.39 -10.16 -28.83
CA GLY A 407 -10.09 -10.22 -28.17
C GLY A 407 -10.00 -9.17 -27.07
N GLN A 408 -9.10 -9.36 -26.11
CA GLN A 408 -8.81 -8.41 -25.06
C GLN A 408 -7.33 -8.07 -25.03
N ASP A 409 -7.02 -6.89 -24.50
CA ASP A 409 -5.66 -6.47 -24.26
C ASP A 409 -5.32 -6.53 -22.76
N GLU A 410 -5.98 -5.70 -21.96
CA GLU A 410 -5.64 -5.48 -20.57
C GLU A 410 -6.91 -5.16 -19.76
N ILE A 411 -6.85 -5.43 -18.45
CA ILE A 411 -7.90 -5.08 -17.48
C ILE A 411 -7.30 -4.31 -16.30
N ALA A 412 -8.01 -3.28 -15.86
CA ALA A 412 -7.72 -2.55 -14.64
C ALA A 412 -8.98 -2.32 -13.82
N THR A 413 -8.80 -1.89 -12.58
CA THR A 413 -9.90 -1.56 -11.66
C THR A 413 -9.76 -0.15 -11.13
N LYS A 414 -10.88 0.54 -10.89
CA LYS A 414 -10.98 1.81 -10.21
C LYS A 414 -12.14 1.76 -9.22
N GLY A 415 -11.83 1.68 -7.93
CA GLY A 415 -12.83 1.29 -6.94
C GLY A 415 -13.39 -0.09 -7.27
N LEU A 416 -14.70 -0.24 -7.28
CA LEU A 416 -15.36 -1.52 -7.65
C LEU A 416 -15.37 -1.78 -9.16
N ARG A 417 -15.17 -0.75 -9.99
CA ARG A 417 -15.30 -0.84 -11.44
C ARG A 417 -14.11 -1.52 -12.09
N PHE A 418 -14.37 -2.59 -12.81
CA PHE A 418 -13.48 -3.17 -13.81
C PHE A 418 -13.61 -2.42 -15.13
N CYS A 419 -12.50 -2.22 -15.81
CA CYS A 419 -12.45 -1.76 -17.19
C CYS A 419 -11.53 -2.69 -17.99
N LEU A 420 -12.12 -3.41 -18.95
CA LEU A 420 -11.43 -4.29 -19.87
C LEU A 420 -11.31 -3.59 -21.23
N THR A 421 -10.09 -3.50 -21.74
CA THR A 421 -9.82 -3.00 -23.10
C THR A 421 -9.79 -4.15 -24.11
N THR A 422 -10.09 -3.85 -25.38
CA THR A 422 -10.14 -4.85 -26.43
C THR A 422 -9.11 -4.60 -27.52
N ASN A 423 -8.50 -5.67 -28.01
CA ASN A 423 -7.43 -5.62 -29.02
C ASN A 423 -7.91 -5.07 -30.39
N ASN A 424 -9.18 -5.16 -30.69
CA ASN A 424 -9.74 -4.70 -31.95
C ASN A 424 -10.25 -3.26 -31.87
N GLY A 425 -9.59 -2.46 -31.06
CA GLY A 425 -9.60 -1.01 -30.96
C GLY A 425 -10.92 -0.32 -30.70
N GLN A 426 -10.84 0.68 -29.80
CA GLN A 426 -11.89 1.65 -29.54
C GLN A 426 -13.13 1.09 -28.84
N ARG A 427 -12.97 0.01 -28.08
CA ARG A 427 -14.05 -0.64 -27.35
C ARG A 427 -13.61 -1.07 -25.99
N THR A 428 -14.52 -0.95 -25.03
CA THR A 428 -14.28 -1.36 -23.64
C THR A 428 -15.47 -2.16 -23.12
N TRP A 429 -15.21 -2.94 -22.09
CA TRP A 429 -16.23 -3.54 -21.24
C TRP A 429 -16.03 -3.02 -19.84
N THR A 430 -17.11 -2.68 -19.15
CA THR A 430 -17.07 -2.29 -17.74
C THR A 430 -17.99 -3.15 -16.91
N SER A 431 -17.63 -3.36 -15.64
CA SER A 431 -18.44 -4.07 -14.66
C SER A 431 -18.13 -3.56 -13.27
N ASP A 432 -19.12 -3.41 -12.42
CA ASP A 432 -18.93 -3.01 -11.02
C ASP A 432 -18.97 -4.22 -10.06
N ASP A 433 -19.52 -5.35 -10.49
CA ASP A 433 -19.70 -6.57 -9.71
C ASP A 433 -18.90 -7.79 -10.20
N GLY A 434 -18.26 -7.67 -11.38
CA GLY A 434 -17.57 -8.75 -12.07
C GLY A 434 -18.51 -9.79 -12.70
N ILE A 435 -19.82 -9.58 -12.66
CA ILE A 435 -20.87 -10.49 -13.16
C ILE A 435 -21.59 -9.89 -14.36
N THR A 436 -22.08 -8.65 -14.19
CA THR A 436 -22.79 -7.89 -15.21
C THR A 436 -21.82 -7.00 -15.96
N TRP A 437 -21.74 -7.14 -17.28
CA TRP A 437 -20.78 -6.44 -18.12
C TRP A 437 -21.46 -5.61 -19.20
N ASP A 438 -21.13 -4.31 -19.22
CA ASP A 438 -21.60 -3.36 -20.21
C ASP A 438 -20.56 -3.17 -21.31
N TYR A 439 -21.03 -3.27 -22.56
CA TYR A 439 -20.20 -3.10 -23.75
C TYR A 439 -20.29 -1.67 -24.30
N HIS A 440 -19.13 -1.06 -24.51
CA HIS A 440 -19.03 0.31 -25.01
C HIS A 440 -18.23 0.37 -26.30
N THR A 441 -18.72 1.17 -27.25
CA THR A 441 -17.99 1.52 -28.47
C THR A 441 -17.44 2.92 -28.30
N ASN A 442 -16.13 3.05 -28.25
CA ASN A 442 -15.47 4.33 -28.04
C ASN A 442 -14.40 4.54 -29.11
N THR A 443 -14.49 5.65 -29.83
CA THR A 443 -13.56 6.01 -30.93
C THR A 443 -12.28 6.67 -30.43
N SER A 444 -12.20 7.03 -29.17
CA SER A 444 -11.07 7.80 -28.58
C SER A 444 -10.06 6.96 -27.84
N ILE A 445 -10.36 5.70 -27.50
CA ILE A 445 -9.34 4.81 -26.91
C ILE A 445 -8.38 4.31 -28.01
N PRO A 446 -7.06 4.23 -27.73
CA PRO A 446 -6.13 3.75 -28.73
C PRO A 446 -6.38 2.31 -29.13
N VAL A 447 -6.10 1.99 -30.40
CA VAL A 447 -6.08 0.61 -30.89
C VAL A 447 -4.90 -0.12 -30.25
N SER A 448 -5.07 -1.35 -29.79
CA SER A 448 -4.03 -2.18 -29.15
C SER A 448 -3.42 -1.50 -27.92
N VAL A 449 -4.14 -1.52 -26.82
CA VAL A 449 -3.67 -1.02 -25.53
C VAL A 449 -2.53 -1.90 -25.02
N ASN A 450 -1.38 -1.30 -24.71
CA ASN A 450 -0.23 -2.00 -24.16
C ASN A 450 -0.35 -2.19 -22.64
N SER A 451 -0.97 -1.23 -21.95
CA SER A 451 -1.17 -1.28 -20.51
C SER A 451 -2.29 -0.34 -20.08
N ILE A 452 -3.01 -0.72 -19.03
CA ILE A 452 -4.02 0.10 -18.38
C ILE A 452 -3.83 0.06 -16.86
N THR A 453 -4.02 1.19 -16.21
CA THR A 453 -4.04 1.30 -14.74
C THR A 453 -5.03 2.36 -14.31
N SER A 454 -5.19 2.57 -13.02
CA SER A 454 -5.99 3.67 -12.47
C SER A 454 -5.24 4.45 -11.42
N GLY A 455 -5.58 5.72 -11.30
CA GLY A 455 -5.04 6.66 -10.31
C GLY A 455 -5.67 8.02 -10.52
N TYR A 456 -5.56 8.92 -9.55
CA TYR A 456 -6.22 10.24 -9.63
C TYR A 456 -7.72 10.19 -9.97
N GLY A 457 -8.41 9.09 -9.62
CA GLY A 457 -9.83 8.94 -9.96
C GLY A 457 -10.12 8.72 -11.45
N VAL A 458 -9.12 8.35 -12.26
CA VAL A 458 -9.26 8.04 -13.67
C VAL A 458 -8.64 6.69 -14.01
N PHE A 459 -9.07 6.10 -15.12
CA PHE A 459 -8.31 5.09 -15.85
C PHE A 459 -7.34 5.79 -16.81
N ILE A 460 -6.16 5.24 -16.98
CA ILE A 460 -5.21 5.62 -18.03
C ILE A 460 -4.78 4.38 -18.81
N ALA A 461 -4.94 4.44 -20.12
CA ALA A 461 -4.53 3.38 -21.05
C ALA A 461 -3.45 3.92 -21.99
N THR A 462 -2.43 3.10 -22.27
CA THR A 462 -1.28 3.51 -23.07
C THR A 462 -1.05 2.61 -24.26
N ASN A 463 -0.46 3.15 -25.32
CA ASN A 463 0.05 2.42 -26.46
C ASN A 463 1.24 3.13 -27.12
N GLN A 464 1.65 2.64 -28.31
CA GLN A 464 2.74 3.23 -29.09
C GLN A 464 2.44 4.62 -29.69
N PHE A 465 1.20 5.13 -29.63
CA PHE A 465 0.82 6.41 -30.23
C PHE A 465 0.49 7.47 -29.20
N GLY A 466 0.30 7.07 -27.93
CA GLY A 466 -0.08 7.99 -26.87
C GLY A 466 -0.72 7.31 -25.67
N TYR A 467 -1.52 8.10 -24.97
CA TYR A 467 -2.29 7.64 -23.83
C TYR A 467 -3.73 8.16 -23.90
N ALA A 468 -4.65 7.44 -23.32
CA ALA A 468 -6.03 7.85 -23.19
C ALA A 468 -6.45 7.84 -21.72
N ILE A 469 -7.34 8.76 -21.36
CA ILE A 469 -7.82 8.95 -19.99
C ILE A 469 -9.33 8.85 -19.99
N SER A 470 -9.88 8.17 -18.99
CA SER A 470 -11.32 8.04 -18.75
C SER A 470 -11.64 8.12 -17.27
N GLU A 471 -12.72 8.81 -16.90
CA GLU A 471 -13.22 8.84 -15.53
C GLU A 471 -14.07 7.60 -15.19
N ASP A 472 -14.68 6.97 -16.16
CA ASP A 472 -15.68 5.91 -15.99
C ASP A 472 -15.37 4.60 -16.75
N GLY A 473 -14.33 4.59 -17.59
CA GLY A 473 -14.01 3.47 -18.47
C GLY A 473 -14.86 3.41 -19.74
N VAL A 474 -15.75 4.40 -19.95
CA VAL A 474 -16.69 4.51 -21.07
C VAL A 474 -16.27 5.60 -22.03
N ASP A 475 -16.18 6.83 -21.53
CA ASP A 475 -15.79 8.00 -22.30
C ASP A 475 -14.28 8.26 -22.16
N TRP A 476 -13.56 8.27 -23.27
CA TRP A 476 -12.11 8.38 -23.30
C TRP A 476 -11.64 9.61 -24.07
N VAL A 477 -10.62 10.27 -23.55
CA VAL A 477 -9.91 11.36 -24.23
C VAL A 477 -8.50 10.88 -24.56
N PHE A 478 -8.14 10.90 -25.84
CA PHE A 478 -6.82 10.46 -26.32
C PHE A 478 -5.84 11.64 -26.45
N TYR A 479 -4.63 11.45 -25.97
CA TYR A 479 -3.52 12.38 -26.05
C TYR A 479 -2.39 11.74 -26.86
N ALA A 480 -2.14 12.27 -28.04
CA ALA A 480 -1.05 11.80 -28.89
C ALA A 480 0.31 12.26 -28.36
N VAL A 481 1.32 11.42 -28.51
CA VAL A 481 2.70 11.73 -28.14
C VAL A 481 3.59 11.88 -29.38
N ALA A 482 4.77 12.45 -29.19
CA ALA A 482 5.74 12.65 -30.29
C ALA A 482 6.11 11.29 -30.93
N ALA A 483 6.31 11.29 -32.24
CA ALA A 483 6.72 10.13 -32.98
C ALA A 483 8.04 9.54 -32.41
N GLY A 484 8.07 8.21 -32.23
CA GLY A 484 9.21 7.51 -31.63
C GLY A 484 9.11 7.30 -30.11
N THR A 485 8.08 7.86 -29.45
CA THR A 485 7.78 7.57 -28.05
C THR A 485 6.81 6.37 -27.99
N THR A 486 7.12 5.37 -27.19
CA THR A 486 6.26 4.18 -27.01
C THR A 486 6.08 3.93 -25.53
N PHE A 487 4.83 3.81 -25.08
CA PHE A 487 4.51 3.40 -23.73
C PHE A 487 4.17 1.90 -23.73
N ASN A 488 4.98 1.10 -23.05
CA ASN A 488 4.77 -0.35 -22.94
C ASN A 488 4.05 -0.75 -21.65
N ALA A 489 4.23 0.04 -20.59
CA ALA A 489 3.58 -0.16 -19.30
C ALA A 489 3.24 1.18 -18.67
N VAL A 490 2.22 1.20 -17.82
CA VAL A 490 1.83 2.33 -16.99
C VAL A 490 1.54 1.85 -15.58
N THR A 491 2.06 2.57 -14.60
CA THR A 491 1.78 2.30 -13.18
C THR A 491 1.54 3.61 -12.44
N TRP A 492 0.75 3.54 -11.40
CA TRP A 492 0.44 4.65 -10.52
C TRP A 492 1.26 4.55 -9.24
N ASN A 493 1.94 5.63 -8.85
CA ASN A 493 2.76 5.65 -7.62
C ASN A 493 2.12 6.42 -6.46
N GLY A 494 0.87 6.82 -6.57
CA GLY A 494 0.19 7.65 -5.60
C GLY A 494 0.24 9.16 -5.90
N ALA A 495 1.12 9.58 -6.85
CA ALA A 495 1.33 10.97 -7.21
C ALA A 495 1.24 11.24 -8.72
N TRP A 496 1.76 10.33 -9.54
CA TRP A 496 1.81 10.42 -11.00
C TRP A 496 1.90 9.03 -11.65
N PHE A 497 1.66 8.98 -12.95
CA PHE A 497 1.69 7.75 -13.75
C PHE A 497 3.04 7.52 -14.40
#